data_141e749dd59b4397a77698974eaab9cd
#
_entry.id   141e749dd59b4397a77698974eaab9cd
#
_cell.length_a   1.000
_cell.length_b   1.000
_cell.length_c   1.000
_cell.angle_alpha   90.00
_cell.angle_beta   90.00
_cell.angle_gamma   90.00
#
_symmetry.space_group_name_H-M   'P 1'
#
loop_
_entity.id
_entity.type
_entity.pdbx_description
1 polymer ?
#
loop_
_entity_poly.entity_id
_entity_poly.type
_entity_poly.pdbx_seq_one_letter_code
_entity_poly.pdbx_strand_id
1 'polypeptide(L)'
;GRLFREKGACMLSKKRNGWLWVVMLFAVCAVVYGVLSSYPRELAVYSDELRYLDVARSLLQGRGLRVRNMPSDYQKILYPLCILPALLLKTTAAQITAIGWLNAVYMASAVFPAYALARAMGMNRRRTAFLVGVTAVLPTMSAASTFMSETVFLPLSLWQVYFFLRAMLAEPKARVGWCAAAGAFCYLLYLNKEVALYYLIAWVLVRAWVWWHDKASWRAELACNAALLGSFLVCFLLAKATLFRGLGNSYNQTGWLTAEQWRFLPFALVCDALF
;
A
#
# COMPACT_ATOMS: atom_id res chain seq x y z
N GLY A 1 4.67 -23.32 -16.85
CA GLY A 1 4.70 -23.69 -15.43
C GLY A 1 5.96 -24.42 -14.96
N ARG A 2 6.48 -25.41 -15.67
CA ARG A 2 7.67 -26.21 -15.23
C ARG A 2 8.98 -25.39 -15.26
N LEU A 3 9.22 -24.56 -16.24
CA LEU A 3 10.46 -23.77 -16.39
C LEU A 3 10.69 -22.74 -15.26
N PHE A 4 9.63 -22.22 -14.64
CA PHE A 4 9.74 -21.33 -13.47
C PHE A 4 9.99 -22.11 -12.17
N ARG A 5 9.56 -23.35 -12.08
CA ARG A 5 9.66 -24.18 -10.88
C ARG A 5 11.08 -24.66 -10.58
N GLU A 6 11.83 -25.07 -11.61
CA GLU A 6 13.19 -25.59 -11.45
C GLU A 6 14.21 -24.51 -11.10
N LYS A 7 14.02 -23.28 -11.57
CA LYS A 7 14.91 -22.16 -11.24
C LYS A 7 14.72 -21.62 -9.82
N GLY A 8 13.53 -21.76 -9.24
CA GLY A 8 13.23 -21.28 -7.88
C GLY A 8 13.93 -22.06 -6.76
N ALA A 9 14.08 -23.37 -6.94
CA ALA A 9 14.69 -24.25 -5.92
C ALA A 9 16.21 -24.09 -5.80
N CYS A 10 16.89 -23.77 -6.91
CA CYS A 10 18.36 -23.66 -6.94
C CYS A 10 18.92 -22.36 -6.33
N MET A 11 18.10 -21.31 -6.14
CA MET A 11 18.60 -19.98 -5.76
C MET A 11 18.53 -19.65 -4.26
N LEU A 12 17.99 -20.53 -3.43
CA LEU A 12 17.90 -20.26 -1.98
C LEU A 12 19.23 -20.46 -1.22
N SER A 13 20.26 -21.00 -1.89
CA SER A 13 21.52 -21.42 -1.25
C SER A 13 22.62 -20.37 -1.18
N LYS A 14 22.57 -19.23 -1.88
CA LYS A 14 23.65 -18.23 -1.83
C LYS A 14 23.25 -17.02 -0.98
N LYS A 15 23.19 -17.25 0.34
CA LYS A 15 23.01 -16.27 1.41
C LYS A 15 24.32 -15.55 1.76
N ARG A 16 24.33 -14.25 1.93
CA ARG A 16 24.67 -13.50 3.16
C ARG A 16 25.00 -12.01 3.01
N ASN A 17 25.40 -11.47 1.86
CA ASN A 17 25.83 -10.05 1.81
C ASN A 17 24.92 -9.13 0.94
N GLY A 18 23.75 -9.62 0.53
CA GLY A 18 22.87 -8.84 -0.34
C GLY A 18 22.01 -7.76 0.35
N TRP A 19 21.84 -7.84 1.67
CA TRP A 19 20.97 -6.94 2.43
C TRP A 19 21.65 -5.64 2.85
N LEU A 20 22.94 -5.69 3.13
CA LEU A 20 23.65 -4.53 3.69
C LEU A 20 23.59 -3.30 2.77
N TRP A 21 23.82 -3.49 1.47
CA TRP A 21 23.75 -2.37 0.52
C TRP A 21 22.34 -1.80 0.39
N VAL A 22 21.29 -2.63 0.54
CA VAL A 22 19.89 -2.16 0.50
C VAL A 22 19.60 -1.32 1.75
N VAL A 23 20.07 -1.74 2.92
CA VAL A 23 19.96 -0.97 4.16
C VAL A 23 20.71 0.34 4.07
N MET A 24 21.93 0.33 3.51
CA MET A 24 22.67 1.57 3.26
C MET A 24 21.93 2.50 2.30
N LEU A 25 21.41 1.96 1.20
CA LEU A 25 20.62 2.75 0.25
C LEU A 25 19.37 3.33 0.91
N PHE A 26 18.64 2.52 1.70
CA PHE A 26 17.52 3.00 2.50
C PHE A 26 17.92 4.17 3.40
N ALA A 27 19.01 4.03 4.16
CA ALA A 27 19.47 5.08 5.06
C ALA A 27 19.83 6.37 4.31
N VAL A 28 20.56 6.26 3.19
CA VAL A 28 20.90 7.41 2.34
C VAL A 28 19.63 8.08 1.80
N CYS A 29 18.69 7.31 1.25
CA CYS A 29 17.43 7.85 0.74
C CYS A 29 16.60 8.52 1.84
N ALA A 30 16.49 7.90 3.01
CA ALA A 30 15.76 8.46 4.14
C ALA A 30 16.36 9.81 4.60
N VAL A 31 17.68 9.91 4.65
CA VAL A 31 18.37 11.17 4.98
C VAL A 31 18.16 12.22 3.89
N VAL A 32 18.39 11.87 2.63
CA VAL A 32 18.23 12.82 1.50
C VAL A 32 16.80 13.34 1.45
N TYR A 33 15.80 12.45 1.49
CA TYR A 33 14.39 12.86 1.47
C TYR A 33 14.00 13.62 2.73
N GLY A 34 14.51 13.24 3.91
CA GLY A 34 14.28 13.94 5.16
C GLY A 34 14.81 15.38 5.12
N VAL A 35 16.01 15.57 4.59
CA VAL A 35 16.57 16.91 4.39
C VAL A 35 15.74 17.69 3.38
N LEU A 36 15.41 17.12 2.22
CA LEU A 36 14.61 17.78 1.20
C LEU A 36 13.21 18.14 1.70
N SER A 37 12.55 17.25 2.47
CA SER A 37 11.23 17.53 3.06
C SER A 37 11.24 18.55 4.19
N SER A 38 12.42 18.90 4.71
CA SER A 38 12.56 19.94 5.75
C SER A 38 12.61 21.37 5.20
N TYR A 39 12.79 21.53 3.89
CA TYR A 39 12.84 22.87 3.25
C TYR A 39 11.47 23.53 3.10
N PRO A 40 10.39 22.85 2.66
CA PRO A 40 9.06 23.42 2.71
C PRO A 40 8.60 23.45 4.16
N ARG A 41 8.54 24.62 4.78
CA ARG A 41 8.06 24.79 6.16
C ARG A 41 6.54 25.01 6.24
N GLU A 42 5.88 24.93 5.10
CA GLU A 42 4.46 25.19 4.95
C GLU A 42 3.77 23.96 4.37
N LEU A 43 2.50 23.79 4.73
CA LEU A 43 1.64 22.79 4.12
C LEU A 43 1.43 23.16 2.64
N ALA A 44 1.45 22.17 1.75
CA ALA A 44 1.11 22.38 0.34
C ALA A 44 -0.38 22.73 0.14
N VAL A 45 -1.15 22.74 1.23
CA VAL A 45 -2.59 23.09 1.31
C VAL A 45 -3.48 22.19 0.45
N TYR A 46 -3.12 20.93 0.29
CA TYR A 46 -4.06 19.95 -0.21
C TYR A 46 -5.14 19.65 0.84
N SER A 47 -6.38 19.53 0.41
CA SER A 47 -7.52 19.24 1.31
C SER A 47 -7.31 17.97 2.13
N ASP A 48 -6.63 16.98 1.58
CA ASP A 48 -6.36 15.71 2.22
C ASP A 48 -5.29 15.82 3.32
N GLU A 49 -4.29 16.71 3.19
CA GLU A 49 -3.29 16.95 4.24
C GLU A 49 -3.94 17.38 5.56
N LEU A 50 -4.85 18.36 5.47
CA LEU A 50 -5.60 18.84 6.63
C LEU A 50 -6.48 17.75 7.23
N ARG A 51 -7.11 16.92 6.38
CA ARG A 51 -7.96 15.82 6.81
C ARG A 51 -7.17 14.75 7.56
N TYR A 52 -5.99 14.37 7.06
CA TYR A 52 -5.11 13.43 7.75
C TYR A 52 -4.65 13.95 9.10
N LEU A 53 -4.28 15.23 9.19
CA LEU A 53 -3.90 15.88 10.46
C LEU A 53 -5.06 15.95 11.44
N ASP A 54 -6.27 16.30 10.99
CA ASP A 54 -7.47 16.35 11.84
C ASP A 54 -7.78 14.97 12.43
N VAL A 55 -7.79 13.93 11.59
CA VAL A 55 -8.03 12.56 12.04
C VAL A 55 -6.96 12.13 13.05
N ALA A 56 -5.68 12.36 12.73
CA ALA A 56 -4.57 11.99 13.60
C ALA A 56 -4.65 12.72 14.96
N ARG A 57 -4.91 14.01 14.97
CA ARG A 57 -5.08 14.80 16.21
C ARG A 57 -6.29 14.33 17.02
N SER A 58 -7.39 14.03 16.36
CA SER A 58 -8.59 13.55 17.04
C SER A 58 -8.37 12.18 17.69
N LEU A 59 -7.67 11.28 17.01
CA LEU A 59 -7.27 9.96 17.55
C LEU A 59 -6.34 10.13 18.76
N LEU A 60 -5.33 11.01 18.67
CA LEU A 60 -4.39 11.28 19.75
C LEU A 60 -5.10 11.82 21.00
N GLN A 61 -6.16 12.59 20.82
CA GLN A 61 -6.96 13.18 21.90
C GLN A 61 -8.05 12.22 22.43
N GLY A 62 -8.11 10.98 21.93
CA GLY A 62 -9.13 10.00 22.34
C GLY A 62 -10.56 10.33 21.90
N ARG A 63 -10.73 11.29 20.97
CA ARG A 63 -12.05 11.75 20.49
C ARG A 63 -12.62 10.91 19.35
N GLY A 64 -11.92 9.83 18.96
CA GLY A 64 -12.30 8.97 17.85
C GLY A 64 -12.05 9.60 16.47
N LEU A 65 -12.69 9.06 15.43
CA LEU A 65 -12.53 9.54 14.07
C LEU A 65 -13.34 10.81 13.83
N ARG A 66 -12.65 11.93 13.70
CA ARG A 66 -13.28 13.23 13.42
C ARG A 66 -12.51 14.00 12.35
N VAL A 67 -13.26 14.69 11.49
CA VAL A 67 -12.76 15.65 10.53
C VAL A 67 -13.47 16.97 10.80
N ARG A 68 -12.75 18.07 10.90
CA ARG A 68 -13.29 19.40 11.26
C ARG A 68 -14.19 19.35 12.49
N ASN A 69 -13.78 18.59 13.50
CA ASN A 69 -14.49 18.36 14.77
C ASN A 69 -15.84 17.61 14.65
N MET A 70 -16.22 17.15 13.45
CA MET A 70 -17.43 16.36 13.22
C MET A 70 -17.09 14.86 13.16
N PRO A 71 -17.90 13.96 13.75
CA PRO A 71 -17.72 12.54 13.59
C PRO A 71 -17.67 12.16 12.11
N SER A 72 -16.72 11.33 11.73
CA SER A 72 -16.52 10.91 10.33
C SER A 72 -16.27 9.41 10.25
N ASP A 73 -16.83 8.80 9.23
CA ASP A 73 -16.57 7.41 8.84
C ASP A 73 -15.32 7.23 7.98
N TYR A 74 -14.42 8.20 8.04
CA TYR A 74 -13.20 8.21 7.24
C TYR A 74 -12.35 6.97 7.50
N GLN A 75 -12.43 5.99 6.61
CA GLN A 75 -11.79 4.67 6.78
C GLN A 75 -10.30 4.66 6.43
N LYS A 76 -9.77 5.74 5.82
CA LYS A 76 -8.35 5.85 5.42
C LYS A 76 -7.49 6.28 6.61
N ILE A 77 -7.44 5.43 7.64
CA ILE A 77 -6.81 5.76 8.92
C ILE A 77 -5.33 5.39 9.00
N LEU A 78 -4.81 4.60 8.05
CA LEU A 78 -3.44 4.09 8.15
C LEU A 78 -2.41 5.21 8.13
N TYR A 79 -2.50 6.14 7.19
CA TYR A 79 -1.58 7.27 7.14
C TYR A 79 -1.70 8.20 8.36
N PRO A 80 -2.90 8.62 8.81
CA PRO A 80 -3.08 9.29 10.10
C PRO A 80 -2.40 8.58 11.27
N LEU A 81 -2.49 7.26 11.37
CA LEU A 81 -1.81 6.49 12.43
C LEU A 81 -0.28 6.53 12.27
N CYS A 82 0.23 6.50 11.05
CA CYS A 82 1.66 6.57 10.77
C CYS A 82 2.29 7.91 11.20
N ILE A 83 1.55 9.01 11.17
CA ILE A 83 2.05 10.34 11.56
C ILE A 83 1.81 10.69 13.03
N LEU A 84 1.05 9.88 13.79
CA LEU A 84 0.78 10.12 15.21
C LEU A 84 2.04 10.42 16.06
N PRO A 85 3.16 9.69 15.91
CA PRO A 85 4.34 9.94 16.72
C PRO A 85 4.87 11.38 16.61
N ALA A 86 4.76 11.98 15.43
CA ALA A 86 5.20 13.36 15.21
C ALA A 86 4.31 14.37 15.95
N LEU A 87 3.03 14.07 16.13
CA LEU A 87 2.08 14.97 16.79
C LEU A 87 2.25 15.04 18.32
N LEU A 88 3.08 14.18 18.90
CA LEU A 88 3.48 14.23 20.32
C LEU A 88 4.46 15.39 20.60
N LEU A 89 5.06 15.99 19.58
CA LEU A 89 5.95 17.13 19.73
C LEU A 89 5.18 18.41 20.11
N LYS A 90 5.85 19.28 20.87
CA LYS A 90 5.18 20.43 21.51
C LYS A 90 4.82 21.56 20.54
N THR A 91 5.61 21.76 19.48
CA THR A 91 5.42 22.89 18.57
C THR A 91 4.98 22.42 17.19
N THR A 92 4.12 23.20 16.52
CA THR A 92 3.64 22.90 15.18
C THR A 92 4.80 22.78 14.18
N ALA A 93 5.83 23.62 14.28
CA ALA A 93 7.00 23.55 13.41
C ALA A 93 7.75 22.22 13.58
N ALA A 94 7.93 21.75 14.82
CA ALA A 94 8.56 20.44 15.08
C ALA A 94 7.67 19.29 14.58
N GLN A 95 6.35 19.38 14.72
CA GLN A 95 5.42 18.38 14.20
C GLN A 95 5.53 18.27 12.68
N ILE A 96 5.49 19.39 11.96
CA ILE A 96 5.62 19.43 10.50
C ILE A 96 6.95 18.82 10.05
N THR A 97 8.05 19.23 10.66
CA THR A 97 9.38 18.69 10.35
C THR A 97 9.43 17.17 10.61
N ALA A 98 8.90 16.72 11.75
CA ALA A 98 8.91 15.30 12.10
C ALA A 98 8.04 14.46 11.16
N ILE A 99 6.89 14.96 10.70
CA ILE A 99 6.07 14.29 9.68
C ILE A 99 6.86 14.14 8.38
N GLY A 100 7.56 15.19 7.94
CA GLY A 100 8.42 15.12 6.76
C GLY A 100 9.49 14.02 6.87
N TRP A 101 10.16 13.90 8.03
CA TRP A 101 11.12 12.84 8.28
C TRP A 101 10.48 11.44 8.31
N LEU A 102 9.29 11.29 8.92
CA LEU A 102 8.54 10.03 8.88
C LEU A 102 8.18 9.65 7.45
N ASN A 103 7.67 10.60 6.68
CA ASN A 103 7.35 10.39 5.26
C ASN A 103 8.58 9.96 4.45
N ALA A 104 9.73 10.58 4.70
CA ALA A 104 10.99 10.21 4.07
C ALA A 104 11.41 8.76 4.38
N VAL A 105 11.26 8.34 5.64
CA VAL A 105 11.55 6.97 6.08
C VAL A 105 10.58 5.98 5.43
N TYR A 106 9.28 6.28 5.44
CA TYR A 106 8.29 5.41 4.81
C TYR A 106 8.54 5.27 3.32
N MET A 107 8.75 6.37 2.62
CA MET A 107 8.99 6.37 1.18
C MET A 107 10.29 5.63 0.83
N ALA A 108 11.39 5.90 1.54
CA ALA A 108 12.65 5.21 1.34
C ALA A 108 12.54 3.70 1.56
N SER A 109 11.62 3.25 2.43
CA SER A 109 11.41 1.83 2.71
C SER A 109 10.94 1.02 1.47
N ALA A 110 10.51 1.68 0.40
CA ALA A 110 10.15 1.03 -0.88
C ALA A 110 11.27 0.19 -1.49
N VAL A 111 12.52 0.48 -1.16
CA VAL A 111 13.68 -0.32 -1.62
C VAL A 111 13.66 -1.76 -1.11
N PHE A 112 13.06 -2.01 0.05
CA PHE A 112 12.98 -3.36 0.62
C PHE A 112 12.05 -4.29 -0.17
N PRO A 113 10.77 -3.93 -0.43
CA PRO A 113 9.91 -4.75 -1.27
C PRO A 113 10.42 -4.82 -2.72
N ALA A 114 11.02 -3.77 -3.27
CA ALA A 114 11.64 -3.81 -4.58
C ALA A 114 12.77 -4.86 -4.65
N TYR A 115 13.61 -4.91 -3.63
CA TYR A 115 14.63 -5.94 -3.52
C TYR A 115 14.03 -7.35 -3.37
N ALA A 116 13.03 -7.51 -2.51
CA ALA A 116 12.35 -8.78 -2.29
C ALA A 116 11.69 -9.31 -3.58
N LEU A 117 11.02 -8.43 -4.34
CA LEU A 117 10.44 -8.73 -5.64
C LEU A 117 11.49 -9.18 -6.65
N ALA A 118 12.56 -8.40 -6.83
CA ALA A 118 13.65 -8.75 -7.74
C ALA A 118 14.24 -10.12 -7.43
N ARG A 119 14.43 -10.42 -6.14
CA ARG A 119 14.95 -11.72 -5.68
C ARG A 119 13.96 -12.85 -5.91
N ALA A 120 12.68 -12.62 -5.64
CA ALA A 120 11.63 -13.60 -5.88
C ALA A 120 11.45 -13.93 -7.39
N MET A 121 11.67 -12.93 -8.25
CA MET A 121 11.68 -13.10 -9.72
C MET A 121 12.96 -13.75 -10.25
N GLY A 122 13.94 -14.08 -9.39
CA GLY A 122 15.20 -14.69 -9.81
C GLY A 122 16.15 -13.76 -10.55
N MET A 123 16.03 -12.45 -10.37
CA MET A 123 16.92 -11.48 -11.02
C MET A 123 18.36 -11.61 -10.51
N ASN A 124 19.33 -11.44 -11.42
CA ASN A 124 20.74 -11.39 -11.05
C ASN A 124 21.05 -10.09 -10.30
N ARG A 125 22.25 -10.03 -9.66
CA ARG A 125 22.67 -8.89 -8.82
C ARG A 125 22.60 -7.54 -9.54
N ARG A 126 23.02 -7.48 -10.81
CA ARG A 126 23.02 -6.20 -11.58
C ARG A 126 21.60 -5.71 -11.85
N ARG A 127 20.70 -6.59 -12.30
CA ARG A 127 19.28 -6.25 -12.54
C ARG A 127 18.56 -5.89 -11.24
N THR A 128 18.85 -6.62 -10.15
CA THR A 128 18.32 -6.30 -8.84
C THR A 128 18.76 -4.90 -8.39
N ALA A 129 20.06 -4.58 -8.49
CA ALA A 129 20.57 -3.28 -8.12
C ALA A 129 19.96 -2.15 -8.97
N PHE A 130 19.81 -2.38 -10.27
CA PHE A 130 19.16 -1.43 -11.18
C PHE A 130 17.69 -1.17 -10.77
N LEU A 131 16.88 -2.25 -10.58
CA LEU A 131 15.48 -2.11 -10.18
C LEU A 131 15.33 -1.35 -8.85
N VAL A 132 16.12 -1.73 -7.84
CA VAL A 132 16.08 -1.10 -6.52
C VAL A 132 16.56 0.36 -6.60
N GLY A 133 17.60 0.64 -7.40
CA GLY A 133 18.08 2.00 -7.64
C GLY A 133 17.04 2.88 -8.33
N VAL A 134 16.39 2.37 -9.37
CA VAL A 134 15.28 3.10 -10.03
C VAL A 134 14.13 3.35 -9.05
N THR A 135 13.76 2.35 -8.25
CA THR A 135 12.71 2.53 -7.24
C THR A 135 13.07 3.62 -6.24
N ALA A 136 14.34 3.73 -5.87
CA ALA A 136 14.83 4.74 -4.92
C ALA A 136 14.77 6.20 -5.46
N VAL A 137 14.68 6.40 -6.77
CA VAL A 137 14.69 7.73 -7.40
C VAL A 137 13.44 8.03 -8.23
N LEU A 138 12.36 7.28 -8.03
CA LEU A 138 11.11 7.53 -8.75
C LEU A 138 10.58 8.94 -8.47
N PRO A 139 9.95 9.60 -9.46
CA PRO A 139 9.34 10.93 -9.26
C PRO A 139 8.32 10.97 -8.11
N THR A 140 7.62 9.87 -7.84
CA THR A 140 6.70 9.73 -6.70
C THR A 140 7.39 9.93 -5.34
N MET A 141 8.72 9.85 -5.27
CA MET A 141 9.48 10.14 -4.06
C MET A 141 9.36 11.59 -3.61
N SER A 142 8.99 12.51 -4.50
CA SER A 142 8.67 13.90 -4.16
C SER A 142 7.48 14.01 -3.18
N ALA A 143 6.60 13.01 -3.13
CA ALA A 143 5.52 12.98 -2.15
C ALA A 143 6.01 12.96 -0.68
N ALA A 144 7.28 12.64 -0.43
CA ALA A 144 7.86 12.74 0.92
C ALA A 144 7.82 14.17 1.48
N SER A 145 7.82 15.20 0.62
CA SER A 145 7.71 16.61 1.02
C SER A 145 6.27 17.08 1.27
N THR A 146 5.27 16.24 1.03
CA THR A 146 3.84 16.53 1.25
C THR A 146 3.26 15.61 2.32
N PHE A 147 2.15 16.00 2.94
CA PHE A 147 1.48 15.16 3.96
C PHE A 147 0.45 14.24 3.30
N MET A 148 0.94 13.44 2.38
CA MET A 148 0.11 12.60 1.53
C MET A 148 0.32 11.12 1.83
N SER A 149 -0.75 10.36 1.73
CA SER A 149 -0.77 8.92 2.02
C SER A 149 0.06 8.09 1.03
N GLU A 150 0.49 8.67 -0.09
CA GLU A 150 1.35 8.05 -1.10
C GLU A 150 2.67 7.57 -0.52
N THR A 151 3.18 8.28 0.50
CA THR A 151 4.44 7.92 1.18
C THR A 151 4.40 6.55 1.84
N VAL A 152 3.24 6.16 2.35
CA VAL A 152 2.99 4.83 2.93
C VAL A 152 2.45 3.88 1.86
N PHE A 153 1.64 4.39 0.92
CA PHE A 153 1.00 3.57 -0.10
C PHE A 153 2.00 2.88 -1.02
N LEU A 154 3.02 3.59 -1.52
CA LEU A 154 3.99 3.04 -2.46
C LEU A 154 4.74 1.81 -1.91
N PRO A 155 5.41 1.86 -0.75
CA PRO A 155 6.10 0.69 -0.23
C PRO A 155 5.14 -0.46 0.07
N LEU A 156 3.94 -0.18 0.58
CA LEU A 156 2.93 -1.22 0.83
C LEU A 156 2.40 -1.83 -0.47
N SER A 157 2.21 -1.03 -1.53
CA SER A 157 1.78 -1.55 -2.83
C SER A 157 2.80 -2.51 -3.43
N LEU A 158 4.09 -2.22 -3.30
CA LEU A 158 5.15 -3.14 -3.73
C LEU A 158 5.17 -4.43 -2.88
N TRP A 159 4.90 -4.35 -1.58
CA TRP A 159 4.71 -5.54 -0.75
C TRP A 159 3.47 -6.34 -1.18
N GLN A 160 2.37 -5.67 -1.55
CA GLN A 160 1.19 -6.35 -2.08
C GLN A 160 1.51 -7.17 -3.34
N VAL A 161 2.26 -6.58 -4.28
CA VAL A 161 2.74 -7.28 -5.48
C VAL A 161 3.66 -8.45 -5.10
N TYR A 162 4.51 -8.28 -4.08
CA TYR A 162 5.34 -9.38 -3.57
C TYR A 162 4.49 -10.54 -3.02
N PHE A 163 3.44 -10.26 -2.24
CA PHE A 163 2.53 -11.31 -1.75
C PHE A 163 1.84 -12.06 -2.90
N PHE A 164 1.40 -11.33 -3.92
CA PHE A 164 0.83 -11.95 -5.12
C PHE A 164 1.84 -12.84 -5.84
N LEU A 165 3.06 -12.36 -6.04
CA LEU A 165 4.12 -13.14 -6.65
C LEU A 165 4.42 -14.41 -5.84
N ARG A 166 4.48 -14.31 -4.51
CA ARG A 166 4.66 -15.46 -3.63
C ARG A 166 3.52 -16.46 -3.73
N ALA A 167 2.27 -15.99 -3.80
CA ALA A 167 1.10 -16.84 -4.01
C ALA A 167 1.16 -17.56 -5.37
N MET A 168 1.63 -16.88 -6.43
CA MET A 168 1.80 -17.50 -7.76
C MET A 168 2.91 -18.54 -7.80
N LEU A 169 4.02 -18.29 -7.10
CA LEU A 169 5.20 -19.17 -7.10
C LEU A 169 5.11 -20.30 -6.06
N ALA A 170 4.20 -20.21 -5.10
CA ALA A 170 4.07 -21.16 -4.00
C ALA A 170 3.59 -22.53 -4.48
N GLU A 171 4.03 -23.55 -3.77
CA GLU A 171 3.49 -24.90 -3.93
C GLU A 171 2.00 -24.95 -3.54
N PRO A 172 1.22 -25.91 -4.10
CA PRO A 172 -0.23 -25.96 -3.92
C PRO A 172 -0.67 -25.89 -2.45
N LYS A 173 0.06 -26.55 -1.54
CA LYS A 173 -0.25 -26.57 -0.10
C LYS A 173 -0.07 -25.18 0.57
N ALA A 174 0.96 -24.43 0.17
CA ALA A 174 1.25 -23.13 0.75
C ALA A 174 0.53 -21.97 0.02
N ARG A 175 0.03 -22.22 -1.19
CA ARG A 175 -0.55 -21.19 -2.05
C ARG A 175 -1.76 -20.50 -1.41
N VAL A 176 -2.68 -21.29 -0.86
CA VAL A 176 -3.89 -20.77 -0.20
C VAL A 176 -3.53 -19.85 0.97
N GLY A 177 -2.51 -20.21 1.76
CA GLY A 177 -2.01 -19.37 2.85
C GLY A 177 -1.44 -18.03 2.35
N TRP A 178 -0.70 -18.04 1.25
CA TRP A 178 -0.20 -16.81 0.63
C TRP A 178 -1.33 -15.95 0.04
N CYS A 179 -2.37 -16.56 -0.52
CA CYS A 179 -3.57 -15.85 -0.98
C CYS A 179 -4.30 -15.18 0.20
N ALA A 180 -4.49 -15.89 1.30
CA ALA A 180 -5.09 -15.32 2.51
C ALA A 180 -4.26 -14.16 3.08
N ALA A 181 -2.93 -14.34 3.16
CA ALA A 181 -2.03 -13.26 3.60
C ALA A 181 -2.12 -12.04 2.67
N ALA A 182 -2.17 -12.26 1.34
CA ALA A 182 -2.32 -11.21 0.36
C ALA A 182 -3.64 -10.44 0.50
N GLY A 183 -4.75 -11.14 0.80
CA GLY A 183 -6.06 -10.52 1.02
C GLY A 183 -6.10 -9.67 2.29
N ALA A 184 -5.58 -10.18 3.41
CA ALA A 184 -5.47 -9.43 4.65
C ALA A 184 -4.56 -8.20 4.49
N PHE A 185 -3.44 -8.34 3.77
CA PHE A 185 -2.54 -7.23 3.48
C PHE A 185 -3.17 -6.20 2.52
N CYS A 186 -3.98 -6.64 1.58
CA CYS A 186 -4.75 -5.75 0.70
C CYS A 186 -5.75 -4.91 1.51
N TYR A 187 -6.34 -5.47 2.58
CA TYR A 187 -7.17 -4.68 3.49
C TYR A 187 -6.34 -3.61 4.24
N LEU A 188 -5.14 -3.94 4.70
CA LEU A 188 -4.24 -2.94 5.29
C LEU A 188 -3.94 -1.80 4.30
N LEU A 189 -3.69 -2.15 3.04
CA LEU A 189 -3.49 -1.17 1.97
C LEU A 189 -4.76 -0.34 1.70
N TYR A 190 -5.94 -0.94 1.78
CA TYR A 190 -7.23 -0.26 1.66
C TYR A 190 -7.44 0.78 2.78
N LEU A 191 -6.99 0.53 4.01
CA LEU A 191 -7.00 1.51 5.09
C LEU A 191 -6.10 2.73 4.80
N ASN A 192 -5.26 2.66 3.78
CA ASN A 192 -4.48 3.80 3.31
C ASN A 192 -5.16 4.50 2.12
N LYS A 193 -5.58 3.72 1.11
CA LYS A 193 -6.24 4.22 -0.12
C LYS A 193 -7.21 3.20 -0.71
N GLU A 194 -8.36 3.66 -1.19
CA GLU A 194 -9.39 2.82 -1.85
C GLU A 194 -8.89 2.17 -3.14
N VAL A 195 -7.91 2.78 -3.79
CA VAL A 195 -7.22 2.22 -4.98
C VAL A 195 -6.70 0.79 -4.73
N ALA A 196 -6.51 0.40 -3.46
CA ALA A 196 -6.17 -0.96 -3.09
C ALA A 196 -7.17 -2.02 -3.60
N LEU A 197 -8.43 -1.67 -3.82
CA LEU A 197 -9.44 -2.59 -4.39
C LEU A 197 -9.08 -3.04 -5.81
N TYR A 198 -8.38 -2.21 -6.58
CA TYR A 198 -7.93 -2.61 -7.92
C TYR A 198 -6.93 -3.77 -7.89
N TYR A 199 -6.20 -3.96 -6.80
CA TYR A 199 -5.34 -5.13 -6.63
C TYR A 199 -6.14 -6.43 -6.53
N LEU A 200 -7.33 -6.40 -5.88
CA LEU A 200 -8.22 -7.57 -5.83
C LEU A 200 -8.73 -7.91 -7.23
N ILE A 201 -9.17 -6.89 -7.98
CA ILE A 201 -9.65 -7.06 -9.36
C ILE A 201 -8.51 -7.60 -10.24
N ALA A 202 -7.34 -6.98 -10.18
CA ALA A 202 -6.17 -7.42 -10.95
C ALA A 202 -5.79 -8.87 -10.64
N TRP A 203 -5.83 -9.28 -9.37
CA TRP A 203 -5.57 -10.66 -8.98
C TRP A 203 -6.57 -11.63 -9.61
N VAL A 204 -7.87 -11.35 -9.49
CA VAL A 204 -8.93 -12.22 -10.05
C VAL A 204 -8.76 -12.36 -11.56
N LEU A 205 -8.49 -11.26 -12.27
CA LEU A 205 -8.27 -11.27 -13.72
C LEU A 205 -7.04 -12.10 -14.11
N VAL A 206 -5.91 -11.93 -13.41
CA VAL A 206 -4.69 -12.69 -13.66
C VAL A 206 -4.94 -14.19 -13.39
N ARG A 207 -5.67 -14.54 -12.32
CA ARG A 207 -5.98 -15.96 -12.01
C ARG A 207 -6.95 -16.57 -13.02
N ALA A 208 -7.94 -15.82 -13.49
CA ALA A 208 -8.85 -16.24 -14.54
C ALA A 208 -8.08 -16.50 -15.85
N TRP A 209 -7.13 -15.62 -16.19
CA TRP A 209 -6.28 -15.77 -17.36
C TRP A 209 -5.37 -17.01 -17.25
N VAL A 210 -4.72 -17.24 -16.10
CA VAL A 210 -3.90 -18.44 -15.82
C VAL A 210 -4.74 -19.71 -15.89
N TRP A 211 -5.94 -19.70 -15.33
CA TRP A 211 -6.86 -20.83 -15.41
C TRP A 211 -7.20 -21.19 -16.86
N TRP A 212 -7.49 -20.17 -17.67
CA TRP A 212 -7.83 -20.34 -19.08
C TRP A 212 -6.67 -20.95 -19.90
N HIS A 213 -5.45 -20.43 -19.69
CA HIS A 213 -4.27 -20.83 -20.48
C HIS A 213 -3.64 -22.15 -20.00
N ASP A 214 -3.46 -22.29 -18.69
CA ASP A 214 -2.74 -23.43 -18.12
C ASP A 214 -3.64 -24.61 -17.80
N LYS A 215 -4.95 -24.52 -18.12
CA LYS A 215 -5.99 -25.53 -17.79
C LYS A 215 -5.88 -25.99 -16.33
N ALA A 216 -5.60 -25.04 -15.43
CA ALA A 216 -5.47 -25.31 -14.01
C ALA A 216 -6.79 -25.86 -13.42
N SER A 217 -6.71 -26.60 -12.32
CA SER A 217 -7.89 -27.09 -11.63
C SER A 217 -8.75 -25.91 -11.13
N TRP A 218 -9.99 -25.82 -11.61
CA TRP A 218 -10.93 -24.77 -11.20
C TRP A 218 -11.13 -24.73 -9.68
N ARG A 219 -11.08 -25.90 -9.01
CA ARG A 219 -11.21 -25.98 -7.54
C ARG A 219 -10.05 -25.31 -6.82
N ALA A 220 -8.82 -25.49 -7.33
CA ALA A 220 -7.65 -24.83 -6.76
C ALA A 220 -7.69 -23.31 -6.96
N GLU A 221 -8.16 -22.86 -8.12
CA GLU A 221 -8.34 -21.44 -8.41
C GLU A 221 -9.43 -20.82 -7.54
N LEU A 222 -10.55 -21.52 -7.39
CA LEU A 222 -11.63 -21.08 -6.50
C LEU A 222 -11.15 -20.96 -5.05
N ALA A 223 -10.38 -21.93 -4.56
CA ALA A 223 -9.83 -21.89 -3.20
C ALA A 223 -8.88 -20.70 -3.00
N CYS A 224 -8.03 -20.39 -3.98
CA CYS A 224 -7.13 -19.23 -3.94
C CYS A 224 -7.90 -17.91 -3.91
N ASN A 225 -8.89 -17.75 -4.79
CA ASN A 225 -9.70 -16.54 -4.84
C ASN A 225 -10.57 -16.41 -3.58
N ALA A 226 -11.17 -17.50 -3.10
CA ALA A 226 -11.94 -17.50 -1.86
C ALA A 226 -11.08 -17.14 -0.63
N ALA A 227 -9.85 -17.65 -0.55
CA ALA A 227 -8.92 -17.31 0.52
C ALA A 227 -8.53 -15.82 0.51
N LEU A 228 -8.24 -15.27 -0.67
CA LEU A 228 -7.89 -13.87 -0.80
C LEU A 228 -9.07 -12.94 -0.48
N LEU A 229 -10.19 -13.14 -1.16
CA LEU A 229 -11.39 -12.30 -0.97
C LEU A 229 -11.99 -12.49 0.43
N GLY A 230 -11.99 -13.73 0.92
CA GLY A 230 -12.49 -14.06 2.24
C GLY A 230 -11.66 -13.41 3.36
N SER A 231 -10.35 -13.47 3.29
CA SER A 231 -9.48 -12.81 4.29
C SER A 231 -9.61 -11.28 4.25
N PHE A 232 -9.69 -10.67 3.07
CA PHE A 232 -10.00 -9.25 2.94
C PHE A 232 -11.34 -8.91 3.60
N LEU A 233 -12.39 -9.65 3.26
CA LEU A 233 -13.73 -9.44 3.80
C LEU A 233 -13.78 -9.62 5.32
N VAL A 234 -13.13 -10.64 5.86
CA VAL A 234 -13.04 -10.86 7.31
C VAL A 234 -12.37 -9.67 7.99
N CYS A 235 -11.23 -9.18 7.48
CA CYS A 235 -10.58 -8.00 8.02
C CYS A 235 -11.48 -6.76 7.95
N PHE A 236 -12.17 -6.57 6.83
CA PHE A 236 -13.11 -5.46 6.63
C PHE A 236 -14.28 -5.51 7.64
N LEU A 237 -14.91 -6.67 7.80
CA LEU A 237 -16.03 -6.84 8.73
C LEU A 237 -15.59 -6.68 10.19
N LEU A 238 -14.44 -7.22 10.57
CA LEU A 238 -13.87 -7.05 11.89
C LEU A 238 -13.58 -5.57 12.20
N ALA A 239 -12.95 -4.86 11.27
CA ALA A 239 -12.68 -3.45 11.44
C ALA A 239 -13.98 -2.62 11.51
N LYS A 240 -14.99 -2.96 10.70
CA LYS A 240 -16.29 -2.30 10.75
C LYS A 240 -17.01 -2.56 12.08
N ALA A 241 -16.91 -3.75 12.62
CA ALA A 241 -17.51 -4.11 13.90
C ALA A 241 -16.81 -3.51 15.13
N THR A 242 -15.51 -3.17 15.00
CA THR A 242 -14.67 -2.68 16.10
C THR A 242 -14.27 -1.22 15.94
N LEU A 243 -13.42 -0.92 14.94
CA LEU A 243 -12.82 0.41 14.74
C LEU A 243 -13.84 1.44 14.24
N PHE A 244 -14.78 1.01 13.39
CA PHE A 244 -15.74 1.90 12.72
C PHE A 244 -17.18 1.70 13.22
N ARG A 245 -17.34 1.09 14.39
CA ARG A 245 -18.66 0.84 14.98
C ARG A 245 -19.39 2.14 15.27
N GLY A 246 -20.65 2.22 14.81
CA GLY A 246 -21.52 3.39 15.04
C GLY A 246 -21.17 4.62 14.21
N LEU A 247 -20.18 4.53 13.32
CA LEU A 247 -19.90 5.60 12.36
C LEU A 247 -20.78 5.40 11.13
N GLY A 248 -21.61 6.41 10.85
CA GLY A 248 -22.38 6.45 9.61
C GLY A 248 -21.48 6.61 8.39
N ASN A 249 -21.95 6.17 7.22
CA ASN A 249 -21.24 6.37 5.96
C ASN A 249 -21.44 7.81 5.46
N SER A 250 -20.71 8.78 6.01
CA SER A 250 -20.81 10.17 5.55
C SER A 250 -20.21 10.37 4.16
N TYR A 251 -19.36 9.46 3.71
CA TYR A 251 -18.82 9.45 2.33
C TYR A 251 -19.82 8.86 1.32
N ASN A 252 -20.78 8.06 1.75
CA ASN A 252 -21.85 7.50 0.92
C ASN A 252 -23.08 8.42 0.78
N GLN A 253 -22.93 9.71 1.03
CA GLN A 253 -23.91 10.69 0.54
C GLN A 253 -23.90 10.83 -0.99
N THR A 254 -22.92 10.27 -1.69
CA THR A 254 -23.09 9.88 -3.07
C THR A 254 -24.03 8.66 -3.07
N GLY A 255 -25.32 8.91 -2.93
CA GLY A 255 -26.34 7.97 -3.36
C GLY A 255 -25.91 7.40 -4.72
N TRP A 256 -26.32 6.17 -4.99
CA TRP A 256 -26.13 5.50 -6.27
C TRP A 256 -26.05 6.52 -7.38
N LEU A 257 -24.95 6.54 -8.14
CA LEU A 257 -24.75 7.43 -9.25
C LEU A 257 -26.05 7.59 -10.01
N THR A 258 -26.56 8.80 -10.15
CA THR A 258 -27.76 9.04 -10.94
C THR A 258 -27.51 8.54 -12.37
N ALA A 259 -28.58 8.24 -13.12
CA ALA A 259 -28.43 7.76 -14.51
C ALA A 259 -27.57 8.71 -15.37
N GLU A 260 -27.57 10.01 -15.05
CA GLU A 260 -26.69 11.00 -15.69
C GLU A 260 -25.21 10.82 -15.28
N GLN A 261 -24.93 10.57 -14.01
CA GLN A 261 -23.57 10.34 -13.52
C GLN A 261 -22.97 9.05 -14.11
N TRP A 262 -23.77 8.01 -14.35
CA TRP A 262 -23.33 6.80 -15.06
C TRP A 262 -22.89 7.08 -16.50
N ARG A 263 -23.49 8.04 -17.19
CA ARG A 263 -23.09 8.43 -18.56
C ARG A 263 -21.70 9.09 -18.58
N PHE A 264 -21.33 9.80 -17.52
CA PHE A 264 -20.02 10.47 -17.39
C PHE A 264 -18.95 9.60 -16.74
N LEU A 265 -19.31 8.45 -16.16
CA LEU A 265 -18.36 7.56 -15.47
C LEU A 265 -17.19 7.14 -16.36
N PRO A 266 -17.37 6.72 -17.64
CA PRO A 266 -16.25 6.38 -18.50
C PRO A 266 -15.28 7.54 -18.71
N PHE A 267 -15.81 8.75 -18.87
CA PHE A 267 -15.01 9.96 -19.02
C PHE A 267 -14.25 10.33 -17.74
N ALA A 268 -14.91 10.27 -16.60
CA ALA A 268 -14.29 10.52 -15.30
C ALA A 268 -13.17 9.52 -15.01
N LEU A 269 -13.38 8.22 -15.28
CA LEU A 269 -12.35 7.19 -15.12
C LEU A 269 -11.14 7.40 -16.03
N VAL A 270 -11.35 7.89 -17.26
CA VAL A 270 -10.25 8.23 -18.18
C VAL A 270 -9.50 9.47 -17.69
N CYS A 271 -10.19 10.48 -17.19
CA CYS A 271 -9.55 11.66 -16.61
C CYS A 271 -8.74 11.32 -15.37
N ASP A 272 -9.30 10.52 -14.42
CA ASP A 272 -8.58 10.07 -13.21
C ASP A 272 -7.38 9.16 -13.53
N ALA A 273 -7.37 8.50 -14.69
CA ALA A 273 -6.24 7.67 -15.12
C ALA A 273 -5.14 8.47 -15.83
N LEU A 274 -5.46 9.66 -16.35
CA LEU A 274 -4.53 10.51 -17.11
C LEU A 274 -3.91 11.63 -16.26
N PHE A 275 -4.50 12.01 -15.14
CA PHE A 275 -4.07 13.05 -14.20
C PHE A 275 -3.91 12.53 -12.78
#